data_0520d5c6ae8de1228d6f9ec7fa8f6c41
#
_entry.id   0520d5c6ae8de1228d6f9ec7fa8f6c41
#
_cell.length_a   1.000
_cell.length_b   1.000
_cell.length_c   1.000
_cell.angle_alpha   90.00
_cell.angle_beta   90.00
_cell.angle_gamma   90.00
#
_symmetry.space_group_name_H-M   'P 1'
#
loop_
_entity.id
_entity.type
_entity.pdbx_description
1 polymer ?
#
loop_
_entity_poly.entity_id
_entity_poly.type
_entity_poly.pdbx_seq_one_letter_code
_entity_poly.pdbx_strand_id
1 'polypeptide(L)'
;MRIQIGGGIRSIDHINKLINIGVDRVVLGTVAVEDVKFLENVCAKFKNKIAVALDVRNGFIALKGWKEQTKILASDFLMKIKDIGVSRIIYTDIERDGTLTQPNLSETLKFAKLLNYNERIPVVVSGGVANINHIVAIKKLTQPPELEGVIVGKAMYDGRLSQHNIVNLLT
;
A
#
# COMPACT_ATOMS: atom_id res chain seq x y z
N MET A 1 10.03 16.60 3.57
CA MET A 1 9.51 15.20 3.74
C MET A 1 8.26 15.06 2.90
N ARG A 2 8.09 13.96 2.17
CA ARG A 2 6.86 13.68 1.41
C ARG A 2 5.82 13.04 2.31
N ILE A 3 4.55 13.45 2.17
CA ILE A 3 3.46 13.00 3.04
C ILE A 3 2.42 12.26 2.21
N GLN A 4 2.00 11.09 2.70
CA GLN A 4 0.84 10.36 2.18
C GLN A 4 -0.20 10.26 3.30
N ILE A 5 -1.47 10.53 2.97
CA ILE A 5 -2.57 10.48 3.94
C ILE A 5 -3.65 9.51 3.44
N GLY A 6 -4.11 8.65 4.33
CA GLY A 6 -5.25 7.76 4.15
C GLY A 6 -6.16 7.75 5.37
N GLY A 7 -7.34 7.17 5.20
CA GLY A 7 -8.34 7.02 6.25
C GLY A 7 -9.58 7.87 6.03
N GLY A 8 -10.73 7.22 5.81
CA GLY A 8 -12.04 7.86 5.71
C GLY A 8 -12.26 8.80 4.52
N ILE A 9 -11.35 8.84 3.55
CA ILE A 9 -11.45 9.73 2.38
C ILE A 9 -12.43 9.12 1.37
N ARG A 10 -13.53 9.85 1.04
CA ARG A 10 -14.63 9.33 0.23
C ARG A 10 -15.19 10.35 -0.77
N SER A 11 -14.58 11.52 -0.93
CA SER A 11 -15.05 12.55 -1.85
C SER A 11 -13.92 13.27 -2.56
N ILE A 12 -14.20 13.78 -3.75
CA ILE A 12 -13.28 14.60 -4.54
C ILE A 12 -12.87 15.87 -3.78
N ASP A 13 -13.81 16.49 -3.07
CA ASP A 13 -13.53 17.71 -2.31
C ASP A 13 -12.56 17.47 -1.15
N HIS A 14 -12.67 16.31 -0.49
CA HIS A 14 -11.71 15.94 0.54
C HIS A 14 -10.32 15.73 -0.05
N ILE A 15 -10.21 15.04 -1.21
CA ILE A 15 -8.95 14.87 -1.92
C ILE A 15 -8.36 16.23 -2.32
N ASN A 16 -9.16 17.13 -2.90
CA ASN A 16 -8.74 18.49 -3.27
C ASN A 16 -8.15 19.23 -2.08
N LYS A 17 -8.84 19.23 -0.93
CA LYS A 17 -8.36 19.90 0.29
C LYS A 17 -6.99 19.37 0.71
N LEU A 18 -6.80 18.05 0.72
CA LEU A 18 -5.53 17.41 1.11
C LEU A 18 -4.40 17.79 0.14
N ILE A 19 -4.64 17.73 -1.16
CA ILE A 19 -3.64 18.09 -2.18
C ILE A 19 -3.28 19.57 -2.08
N ASN A 20 -4.26 20.47 -1.86
CA ASN A 20 -4.04 21.92 -1.76
C ASN A 20 -3.20 22.32 -0.54
N ILE A 21 -3.26 21.57 0.55
CA ILE A 21 -2.39 21.78 1.73
C ILE A 21 -1.02 21.12 1.60
N GLY A 22 -0.69 20.53 0.45
CA GLY A 22 0.65 20.01 0.14
C GLY A 22 0.84 18.52 0.40
N VAL A 23 -0.23 17.73 0.55
CA VAL A 23 -0.13 16.27 0.62
C VAL A 23 0.34 15.72 -0.73
N ASP A 24 1.40 14.90 -0.72
CA ASP A 24 1.96 14.33 -1.95
C ASP A 24 1.04 13.29 -2.58
N ARG A 25 0.42 12.44 -1.75
CA ARG A 25 -0.51 11.39 -2.18
C ARG A 25 -1.63 11.17 -1.20
N VAL A 26 -2.78 10.82 -1.76
CA VAL A 26 -3.95 10.39 -1.02
C VAL A 26 -4.12 8.88 -1.17
N VAL A 27 -4.30 8.20 -0.05
CA VAL A 27 -4.45 6.74 0.00
C VAL A 27 -5.93 6.41 0.18
N LEU A 28 -6.50 5.67 -0.78
CA LEU A 28 -7.87 5.22 -0.77
C LEU A 28 -7.91 3.72 -0.46
N GLY A 29 -8.70 3.33 0.53
CA GLY A 29 -8.94 1.93 0.90
C GLY A 29 -10.34 1.49 0.45
N THR A 30 -11.25 1.33 1.41
CA THR A 30 -12.61 0.82 1.21
C THR A 30 -13.32 1.43 0.00
N VAL A 31 -13.27 2.74 -0.17
CA VAL A 31 -13.96 3.43 -1.28
C VAL A 31 -13.43 3.02 -2.66
N ALA A 32 -12.14 2.72 -2.78
CA ALA A 32 -11.57 2.27 -4.04
C ALA A 32 -12.12 0.91 -4.48
N VAL A 33 -12.44 0.05 -3.51
CA VAL A 33 -12.98 -1.30 -3.76
C VAL A 33 -14.50 -1.24 -4.00
N GLU A 34 -15.20 -0.45 -3.21
CA GLU A 34 -16.68 -0.30 -3.30
C GLU A 34 -17.12 0.48 -4.54
N ASP A 35 -16.33 1.46 -4.98
CA ASP A 35 -16.66 2.34 -6.12
C ASP A 35 -15.45 2.54 -7.07
N VAL A 36 -15.29 1.59 -7.99
CA VAL A 36 -14.21 1.63 -8.99
C VAL A 36 -14.38 2.83 -9.95
N LYS A 37 -15.61 3.28 -10.23
CA LYS A 37 -15.85 4.47 -11.07
C LYS A 37 -15.36 5.74 -10.38
N PHE A 38 -15.58 5.86 -9.07
CA PHE A 38 -15.00 6.93 -8.29
C PHE A 38 -13.46 6.90 -8.35
N LEU A 39 -12.87 5.70 -8.19
CA LEU A 39 -11.41 5.53 -8.28
C LEU A 39 -10.88 6.01 -9.65
N GLU A 40 -11.52 5.59 -10.75
CA GLU A 40 -11.18 6.00 -12.12
C GLU A 40 -11.22 7.54 -12.27
N ASN A 41 -12.32 8.17 -11.84
CA ASN A 41 -12.48 9.61 -11.90
C ASN A 41 -11.39 10.36 -11.12
N VAL A 42 -11.05 9.91 -9.91
CA VAL A 42 -10.03 10.60 -9.11
C VAL A 42 -8.63 10.35 -9.63
N CYS A 43 -8.32 9.17 -10.18
CA CYS A 43 -7.04 8.91 -10.83
C CYS A 43 -6.85 9.77 -12.09
N ALA A 44 -7.88 9.94 -12.91
CA ALA A 44 -7.84 10.82 -14.06
C ALA A 44 -7.62 12.29 -13.67
N LYS A 45 -8.31 12.74 -12.63
CA LYS A 45 -8.23 14.14 -12.13
C LYS A 45 -6.92 14.44 -11.41
N PHE A 46 -6.46 13.51 -10.57
CA PHE A 46 -5.29 13.70 -9.70
C PHE A 46 -4.13 12.78 -10.10
N LYS A 47 -3.66 12.92 -11.33
CA LYS A 47 -2.60 12.08 -11.91
C LYS A 47 -1.42 11.90 -10.96
N ASN A 48 -1.01 10.66 -10.74
CA ASN A 48 0.10 10.27 -9.86
C ASN A 48 -0.06 10.63 -8.36
N LYS A 49 -1.28 11.03 -7.92
CA LYS A 49 -1.54 11.42 -6.54
C LYS A 49 -2.39 10.42 -5.77
N ILE A 50 -2.97 9.42 -6.44
CA ILE A 50 -3.86 8.45 -5.81
C ILE A 50 -3.13 7.12 -5.63
N ALA A 51 -3.02 6.69 -4.38
CA ALA A 51 -2.58 5.34 -4.01
C ALA A 51 -3.78 4.52 -3.53
N VAL A 52 -3.73 3.20 -3.71
CA VAL A 52 -4.77 2.28 -3.20
C VAL A 52 -4.18 1.42 -2.10
N ALA A 53 -4.84 1.38 -0.94
CA ALA A 53 -4.52 0.44 0.13
C ALA A 53 -5.43 -0.79 0.02
N LEU A 54 -4.81 -1.96 -0.07
CA LEU A 54 -5.46 -3.26 -0.04
C LEU A 54 -5.07 -3.97 1.25
N ASP A 55 -6.02 -4.05 2.15
CA ASP A 55 -5.91 -4.83 3.38
C ASP A 55 -6.35 -6.25 3.07
N VAL A 56 -5.48 -7.22 3.21
CA VAL A 56 -5.68 -8.59 2.69
C VAL A 56 -5.56 -9.62 3.81
N ARG A 57 -6.51 -10.55 3.85
CA ARG A 57 -6.48 -11.75 4.69
C ARG A 57 -6.75 -12.97 3.82
N ASN A 58 -5.83 -13.93 3.81
CA ASN A 58 -5.93 -15.17 3.01
C ASN A 58 -6.23 -14.89 1.52
N GLY A 59 -5.62 -13.84 0.94
CA GLY A 59 -5.80 -13.42 -0.45
C GLY A 59 -7.05 -12.59 -0.72
N PHE A 60 -8.00 -12.48 0.22
CA PHE A 60 -9.23 -11.71 0.06
C PHE A 60 -9.13 -10.33 0.70
N ILE A 61 -9.74 -9.33 0.06
CA ILE A 61 -9.74 -7.95 0.54
C ILE A 61 -10.65 -7.83 1.77
N ALA A 62 -10.15 -7.15 2.80
CA ALA A 62 -10.92 -6.71 3.96
C ALA A 62 -11.20 -5.21 3.88
N LEU A 63 -12.37 -4.80 4.35
CA LEU A 63 -12.86 -3.42 4.27
C LEU A 63 -13.19 -2.88 5.67
N LYS A 64 -13.46 -1.55 5.71
CA LYS A 64 -13.98 -0.85 6.90
C LYS A 64 -13.11 -1.04 8.15
N GLY A 65 -11.79 -0.95 7.99
CA GLY A 65 -10.85 -1.17 9.09
C GLY A 65 -10.86 -2.62 9.56
N TRP A 66 -10.85 -3.56 8.59
CA TRP A 66 -10.76 -5.02 8.77
C TRP A 66 -12.00 -5.69 9.38
N LYS A 67 -13.09 -4.91 9.54
CA LYS A 67 -14.35 -5.40 10.13
C LYS A 67 -15.18 -6.24 9.17
N GLU A 68 -14.95 -6.08 7.88
CA GLU A 68 -15.71 -6.76 6.83
C GLU A 68 -14.76 -7.53 5.91
N GLN A 69 -14.91 -8.86 5.86
CA GLN A 69 -14.20 -9.71 4.93
C GLN A 69 -15.02 -9.85 3.66
N THR A 70 -14.42 -9.50 2.52
CA THR A 70 -15.08 -9.68 1.21
C THR A 70 -14.77 -11.07 0.64
N LYS A 71 -15.43 -11.40 -0.48
CA LYS A 71 -15.10 -12.54 -1.36
C LYS A 71 -14.28 -12.09 -2.58
N ILE A 72 -13.74 -10.89 -2.57
CA ILE A 72 -12.96 -10.31 -3.68
C ILE A 72 -11.50 -10.68 -3.44
N LEU A 73 -10.92 -11.45 -4.36
CA LEU A 73 -9.48 -11.70 -4.36
C LEU A 73 -8.73 -10.40 -4.69
N ALA A 74 -7.65 -10.14 -3.97
CA ALA A 74 -6.80 -8.98 -4.23
C ALA A 74 -6.22 -9.00 -5.66
N SER A 75 -5.89 -10.19 -6.18
CA SER A 75 -5.47 -10.42 -7.56
C SER A 75 -6.51 -9.98 -8.58
N ASP A 76 -7.78 -10.37 -8.38
CA ASP A 76 -8.87 -10.04 -9.31
C ASP A 76 -9.17 -8.54 -9.30
N PHE A 77 -9.11 -7.94 -8.12
CA PHE A 77 -9.27 -6.49 -7.99
C PHE A 77 -8.14 -5.74 -8.68
N LEU A 78 -6.90 -6.22 -8.54
CA LEU A 78 -5.74 -5.66 -9.22
C LEU A 78 -5.94 -5.61 -10.73
N MET A 79 -6.44 -6.71 -11.33
CA MET A 79 -6.73 -6.77 -12.76
C MET A 79 -7.78 -5.75 -13.22
N LYS A 80 -8.71 -5.36 -12.34
CA LYS A 80 -9.71 -4.32 -12.65
C LYS A 80 -9.12 -2.91 -12.63
N ILE A 81 -8.09 -2.66 -11.81
CA ILE A 81 -7.59 -1.29 -11.58
C ILE A 81 -6.23 -1.02 -12.24
N LYS A 82 -5.59 -2.00 -12.85
CA LYS A 82 -4.24 -1.87 -13.42
C LYS A 82 -4.12 -0.76 -14.46
N ASP A 83 -5.18 -0.48 -15.24
CA ASP A 83 -5.21 0.51 -16.32
C ASP A 83 -5.80 1.87 -15.90
N ILE A 84 -6.25 2.01 -14.63
CA ILE A 84 -6.94 3.20 -14.13
C ILE A 84 -5.99 4.38 -13.84
N GLY A 85 -4.69 4.12 -13.73
CA GLY A 85 -3.70 5.16 -13.39
C GLY A 85 -3.46 5.35 -11.90
N VAL A 86 -3.67 4.28 -11.11
CA VAL A 86 -3.26 4.22 -9.69
C VAL A 86 -1.76 4.41 -9.58
N SER A 87 -1.31 5.32 -8.71
CA SER A 87 0.11 5.65 -8.58
C SER A 87 0.94 4.57 -7.88
N ARG A 88 0.32 3.82 -6.97
CA ARG A 88 0.91 2.68 -6.24
C ARG A 88 -0.14 1.90 -5.46
N ILE A 89 0.20 0.70 -5.07
CA ILE A 89 -0.59 -0.12 -4.17
C ILE A 89 0.16 -0.30 -2.85
N ILE A 90 -0.52 -0.11 -1.73
CA ILE A 90 -0.06 -0.51 -0.41
C ILE A 90 -0.75 -1.84 -0.11
N TYR A 91 0.04 -2.91 -0.07
CA TYR A 91 -0.47 -4.25 0.23
C TYR A 91 -0.21 -4.56 1.71
N THR A 92 -1.27 -4.64 2.51
CA THR A 92 -1.20 -4.96 3.94
C THR A 92 -1.67 -6.39 4.18
N ASP A 93 -0.79 -7.27 4.64
CA ASP A 93 -1.20 -8.54 5.23
C ASP A 93 -1.68 -8.28 6.67
N ILE A 94 -3.02 -8.28 6.87
CA ILE A 94 -3.61 -7.90 8.15
C ILE A 94 -3.45 -8.98 9.24
N GLU A 95 -3.09 -10.20 8.89
CA GLU A 95 -2.74 -11.24 9.86
C GLU A 95 -1.34 -11.02 10.44
N ARG A 96 -0.53 -10.23 9.76
CA ARG A 96 0.83 -9.85 10.20
C ARG A 96 0.89 -8.45 10.77
N ASP A 97 -0.06 -7.57 10.45
CA ASP A 97 -0.02 -6.19 10.92
C ASP A 97 -0.07 -6.09 12.44
N GLY A 98 0.82 -5.29 13.02
CA GLY A 98 0.97 -5.12 14.46
C GLY A 98 1.52 -6.33 15.23
N THR A 99 1.73 -7.50 14.60
CA THR A 99 2.19 -8.72 15.29
C THR A 99 3.69 -8.72 15.58
N LEU A 100 4.48 -7.91 14.86
CA LEU A 100 5.94 -7.86 14.98
C LEU A 100 6.63 -9.22 14.74
N THR A 101 6.03 -10.07 13.93
CA THR A 101 6.60 -11.39 13.58
C THR A 101 7.54 -11.29 12.37
N GLN A 102 6.97 -11.16 11.19
CA GLN A 102 7.66 -10.89 9.92
C GLN A 102 6.63 -10.52 8.85
N PRO A 103 7.00 -9.71 7.83
CA PRO A 103 6.13 -9.45 6.69
C PRO A 103 5.95 -10.71 5.85
N ASN A 104 4.78 -10.85 5.23
CA ASN A 104 4.48 -11.95 4.32
C ASN A 104 5.01 -11.65 2.92
N LEU A 105 6.33 -11.76 2.76
CA LEU A 105 7.00 -11.39 1.52
C LEU A 105 6.62 -12.29 0.35
N SER A 106 6.36 -13.59 0.61
CA SER A 106 6.01 -14.54 -0.45
C SER A 106 4.68 -14.17 -1.12
N GLU A 107 3.64 -13.86 -0.34
CA GLU A 107 2.34 -13.46 -0.87
C GLU A 107 2.37 -12.08 -1.50
N THR A 108 3.07 -11.12 -0.87
CA THR A 108 3.22 -9.78 -1.45
C THR A 108 3.97 -9.82 -2.77
N LEU A 109 5.01 -10.66 -2.91
CA LEU A 109 5.73 -10.84 -4.17
C LEU A 109 4.89 -11.53 -5.24
N LYS A 110 4.11 -12.56 -4.88
CA LYS A 110 3.17 -13.20 -5.81
C LYS A 110 2.19 -12.17 -6.35
N PHE A 111 1.63 -11.32 -5.47
CA PHE A 111 0.74 -10.24 -5.86
C PHE A 111 1.43 -9.22 -6.77
N ALA A 112 2.63 -8.74 -6.40
CA ALA A 112 3.38 -7.76 -7.18
C ALA A 112 3.72 -8.29 -8.60
N LYS A 113 4.04 -9.59 -8.72
CA LYS A 113 4.36 -10.25 -9.99
C LYS A 113 3.17 -10.34 -10.95
N LEU A 114 1.93 -10.18 -10.49
CA LEU A 114 0.76 -10.11 -11.37
C LEU A 114 0.77 -8.85 -12.25
N LEU A 115 1.52 -7.82 -11.86
CA LEU A 115 1.66 -6.55 -12.59
C LEU A 115 2.81 -6.55 -13.61
N ASN A 116 3.31 -7.72 -14.01
CA ASN A 116 4.46 -7.82 -14.92
C ASN A 116 4.11 -7.47 -16.35
N TYR A 117 4.99 -6.72 -16.91
CA TYR A 117 5.52 -6.47 -18.23
C TYR A 117 5.28 -5.10 -18.87
N ASN A 118 4.17 -4.38 -18.68
CA ASN A 118 4.02 -3.06 -19.31
C ASN A 118 3.41 -1.97 -18.42
N GLU A 119 2.81 -2.33 -17.30
CA GLU A 119 2.09 -1.38 -16.45
C GLU A 119 2.50 -1.59 -14.98
N ARG A 120 3.66 -1.01 -14.64
CA ARG A 120 4.25 -1.19 -13.31
C ARG A 120 3.59 -0.26 -12.31
N ILE A 121 2.53 -0.71 -11.65
CA ILE A 121 2.07 -0.05 -10.44
C ILE A 121 3.00 -0.49 -9.29
N PRO A 122 3.77 0.43 -8.69
CA PRO A 122 4.66 0.09 -7.58
C PRO A 122 3.88 -0.49 -6.39
N VAL A 123 4.40 -1.56 -5.78
CA VAL A 123 3.81 -2.19 -4.60
C VAL A 123 4.63 -1.88 -3.37
N VAL A 124 3.97 -1.41 -2.32
CA VAL A 124 4.54 -1.13 -0.99
C VAL A 124 4.09 -2.22 -0.03
N VAL A 125 5.04 -2.84 0.65
CA VAL A 125 4.78 -3.87 1.68
C VAL A 125 4.29 -3.22 2.96
N SER A 126 3.24 -3.76 3.57
CA SER A 126 2.74 -3.34 4.88
C SER A 126 2.35 -4.54 5.73
N GLY A 127 2.53 -4.41 7.05
CA GLY A 127 2.24 -5.44 8.04
C GLY A 127 3.46 -6.30 8.43
N GLY A 128 3.65 -6.54 9.72
CA GLY A 128 4.62 -7.49 10.29
C GLY A 128 6.08 -7.05 10.36
N VAL A 129 6.45 -5.88 9.86
CA VAL A 129 7.85 -5.41 9.93
C VAL A 129 8.26 -5.15 11.37
N ALA A 130 9.25 -5.90 11.88
CA ALA A 130 9.64 -5.89 13.28
C ALA A 130 11.08 -5.44 13.54
N ASN A 131 11.98 -5.60 12.57
CA ASN A 131 13.39 -5.34 12.73
C ASN A 131 14.08 -4.97 11.42
N ILE A 132 15.33 -4.55 11.51
CA ILE A 132 16.13 -4.11 10.37
C ILE A 132 16.35 -5.20 9.31
N ASN A 133 16.44 -6.48 9.71
CA ASN A 133 16.68 -7.57 8.78
C ASN A 133 15.47 -7.77 7.83
N HIS A 134 14.26 -7.46 8.29
CA HIS A 134 13.07 -7.48 7.42
C HIS A 134 13.19 -6.41 6.32
N ILE A 135 13.67 -5.21 6.65
CA ILE A 135 13.89 -4.14 5.66
C ILE A 135 14.99 -4.54 4.68
N VAL A 136 16.10 -5.13 5.17
CA VAL A 136 17.18 -5.64 4.31
C VAL A 136 16.68 -6.72 3.37
N ALA A 137 15.84 -7.64 3.85
CA ALA A 137 15.24 -8.68 3.03
C ALA A 137 14.36 -8.08 1.92
N ILE A 138 13.52 -7.09 2.25
CA ILE A 138 12.68 -6.39 1.27
C ILE A 138 13.54 -5.65 0.25
N LYS A 139 14.61 -4.93 0.71
CA LYS A 139 15.53 -4.22 -0.18
C LYS A 139 16.15 -5.13 -1.25
N LYS A 140 16.46 -6.39 -0.92
CA LYS A 140 16.97 -7.37 -1.87
C LYS A 140 15.96 -7.79 -2.94
N LEU A 141 14.67 -7.59 -2.69
CA LEU A 141 13.56 -7.94 -3.58
C LEU A 141 13.08 -6.77 -4.45
N THR A 142 13.77 -5.62 -4.38
CA THR A 142 13.42 -4.44 -5.20
C THR A 142 14.06 -4.45 -6.59
N GLN A 143 14.76 -5.53 -6.98
CA GLN A 143 15.41 -5.63 -8.29
C GLN A 143 15.14 -6.98 -8.96
N PRO A 144 14.47 -6.99 -10.13
CA PRO A 144 13.77 -5.86 -10.76
C PRO A 144 12.66 -5.35 -9.84
N PRO A 145 12.25 -4.08 -9.91
CA PRO A 145 11.43 -3.44 -8.88
C PRO A 145 10.01 -4.03 -8.81
N GLU A 146 9.88 -5.15 -8.14
CA GLU A 146 8.61 -5.75 -7.81
C GLU A 146 8.00 -5.05 -6.58
N LEU A 147 8.88 -4.62 -5.64
CA LEU A 147 8.49 -3.89 -4.44
C LEU A 147 9.16 -2.51 -4.41
N GLU A 148 8.38 -1.45 -4.21
CA GLU A 148 8.89 -0.07 -4.15
C GLU A 148 9.42 0.30 -2.77
N GLY A 149 8.84 -0.26 -1.72
CA GLY A 149 9.17 0.10 -0.36
C GLY A 149 8.38 -0.66 0.68
N VAL A 150 8.48 -0.18 1.92
CA VAL A 150 7.86 -0.80 3.08
C VAL A 150 7.31 0.24 4.03
N ILE A 151 6.18 -0.06 4.67
CA ILE A 151 5.64 0.72 5.79
C ILE A 151 6.12 0.09 7.09
N VAL A 152 6.74 0.92 7.92
CA VAL A 152 7.15 0.56 9.28
C VAL A 152 6.28 1.34 10.26
N GLY A 153 5.43 0.64 10.99
CA GLY A 153 4.52 1.21 11.97
C GLY A 153 4.99 0.90 13.40
N LYS A 154 4.34 -0.05 14.05
CA LYS A 154 4.51 -0.41 15.46
C LYS A 154 5.97 -0.58 15.90
N ALA A 155 6.82 -1.18 15.06
CA ALA A 155 8.24 -1.38 15.39
C ALA A 155 9.00 -0.08 15.65
N MET A 156 8.61 1.05 15.04
CA MET A 156 9.18 2.36 15.34
C MET A 156 8.65 2.92 16.65
N TYR A 157 7.34 2.80 16.90
CA TYR A 157 6.73 3.29 18.13
C TYR A 157 7.17 2.50 19.37
N ASP A 158 7.42 1.20 19.21
CA ASP A 158 7.95 0.33 20.27
C ASP A 158 9.49 0.46 20.46
N GLY A 159 10.15 1.32 19.69
CA GLY A 159 11.60 1.54 19.76
C GLY A 159 12.46 0.39 19.21
N ARG A 160 11.88 -0.61 18.57
CA ARG A 160 12.61 -1.75 17.95
C ARG A 160 13.39 -1.35 16.71
N LEU A 161 12.91 -0.31 16.01
CA LEU A 161 13.53 0.30 14.85
C LEU A 161 13.63 1.80 15.07
N SER A 162 14.85 2.34 15.05
CA SER A 162 15.04 3.78 15.08
C SER A 162 15.01 4.35 13.66
N GLN A 163 14.57 5.60 13.52
CA GLN A 163 14.64 6.32 12.25
C GLN A 163 16.09 6.38 11.73
N HIS A 164 17.08 6.54 12.61
CA HIS A 164 18.50 6.57 12.27
C HIS A 164 18.94 5.27 11.58
N ASN A 165 18.55 4.11 12.14
CA ASN A 165 18.92 2.80 11.57
C ASN A 165 18.31 2.60 10.17
N ILE A 166 17.08 3.11 9.96
CA ILE A 166 16.40 3.01 8.65
C ILE A 166 17.08 3.91 7.63
N VAL A 167 17.39 5.16 8.00
CA VAL A 167 18.05 6.12 7.09
C VAL A 167 19.41 5.60 6.67
N ASN A 168 20.23 5.12 7.60
CA ASN A 168 21.58 4.57 7.29
C ASN A 168 21.52 3.35 6.36
N LEU A 169 20.42 2.62 6.33
CA LEU A 169 20.24 1.50 5.41
C LEU A 169 19.90 1.97 3.98
N LEU A 170 19.32 3.16 3.84
CA LEU A 170 18.85 3.70 2.55
C LEU A 170 19.90 4.57 1.86
N THR A 171 20.90 5.05 2.60
CA THR A 171 22.08 5.74 2.08
C THR A 171 23.15 4.75 1.68
#